data_c64fd05d201706cd45f89df3697793fb
#
_entry.id   c64fd05d201706cd45f89df3697793fb
#
_cell.length_a   1.000
_cell.length_b   1.000
_cell.length_c   1.000
_cell.angle_alpha   90.00
_cell.angle_beta   90.00
_cell.angle_gamma   90.00
#
_symmetry.space_group_name_H-M   'P 1'
#
loop_
_entity.id
_entity.type
_entity.pdbx_description
1 polymer ?
#
loop_
_entity_poly.entity_id
_entity_poly.type
_entity_poly.pdbx_seq_one_letter_code
_entity_poly.pdbx_strand_id
1 'polypeptide(L)'
;ITVYQEQVMLLSRLLADFTRGESDALRKAMGKKLRDKLDHMKPKFVEGGRKNGHDPKVLEKIWTDWEKFASYAFNKSHATCYSWVAYQTAYLKANYPPEYMAAVMSRSLSNITDITKLMDECKAMGIQTLGPDVNESNLKFTVNHDGDIRFGLGAVKGVGEAAVPVSYTHLTLPT
;
A
#
# COMPACT_ATOMS: atom_id res chain seq x y z
N ILE A 1 -3.48 18.51 -16.28
CA ILE A 1 -4.33 17.40 -15.82
C ILE A 1 -4.21 17.32 -14.30
N THR A 2 -5.35 17.36 -13.61
CA THR A 2 -5.42 17.22 -12.16
C THR A 2 -5.58 15.73 -11.82
N VAL A 3 -4.69 15.20 -10.98
CA VAL A 3 -4.68 13.78 -10.57
C VAL A 3 -4.93 13.64 -9.06
N TYR A 4 -4.43 14.58 -8.25
CA TYR A 4 -4.47 14.53 -6.80
C TYR A 4 -5.35 15.63 -6.21
N GLN A 5 -5.97 15.36 -5.06
CA GLN A 5 -6.75 16.35 -4.31
C GLN A 5 -5.92 17.59 -3.95
N GLU A 6 -4.65 17.40 -3.61
CA GLU A 6 -3.72 18.48 -3.28
C GLU A 6 -3.47 19.43 -4.44
N GLN A 7 -3.58 18.96 -5.69
CA GLN A 7 -3.49 19.82 -6.87
C GLN A 7 -4.71 20.74 -6.98
N VAL A 8 -5.90 20.26 -6.65
CA VAL A 8 -7.09 21.11 -6.59
C VAL A 8 -6.91 22.23 -5.56
N MET A 9 -6.41 21.88 -4.36
CA MET A 9 -6.12 22.87 -3.31
C MET A 9 -5.08 23.91 -3.77
N LEU A 10 -4.02 23.46 -4.43
CA LEU A 10 -2.98 24.35 -4.94
C LEU A 10 -3.53 25.28 -6.03
N LEU A 11 -4.20 24.71 -7.03
CA LEU A 11 -4.74 25.47 -8.17
C LEU A 11 -5.84 26.45 -7.75
N SER A 12 -6.71 26.10 -6.82
CA SER A 12 -7.73 27.03 -6.30
C SER A 12 -7.10 28.27 -5.63
N ARG A 13 -5.96 28.08 -4.97
CA ARG A 13 -5.20 29.17 -4.36
C ARG A 13 -4.43 30.01 -5.40
N LEU A 14 -3.78 29.36 -6.36
CA LEU A 14 -2.97 30.06 -7.35
C LEU A 14 -3.82 30.83 -8.38
N LEU A 15 -4.95 30.24 -8.80
CA LEU A 15 -5.80 30.81 -9.84
C LEU A 15 -6.82 31.82 -9.29
N ALA A 16 -7.37 31.57 -8.12
CA ALA A 16 -8.54 32.30 -7.60
C ALA A 16 -8.37 32.82 -6.17
N ASP A 17 -7.15 32.89 -5.64
CA ASP A 17 -6.80 33.40 -4.33
C ASP A 17 -7.58 32.77 -3.16
N PHE A 18 -7.91 31.51 -3.28
CA PHE A 18 -8.51 30.79 -2.16
C PHE A 18 -7.52 30.76 -0.97
N THR A 19 -8.02 31.04 0.21
CA THR A 19 -7.26 30.82 1.45
C THR A 19 -6.98 29.33 1.68
N ARG A 20 -6.06 29.01 2.60
CA ARG A 20 -5.79 27.63 2.98
C ARG A 20 -7.05 26.93 3.51
N GLY A 21 -7.87 27.62 4.32
CA GLY A 21 -9.12 27.08 4.85
C GLY A 21 -10.14 26.79 3.75
N GLU A 22 -10.28 27.69 2.78
CA GLU A 22 -11.22 27.50 1.67
C GLU A 22 -10.78 26.39 0.72
N SER A 23 -9.50 26.30 0.42
CA SER A 23 -8.98 25.19 -0.39
C SER A 23 -9.14 23.82 0.30
N ASP A 24 -9.02 23.76 1.62
CA ASP A 24 -9.30 22.54 2.39
C ASP A 24 -10.80 22.23 2.45
N ALA A 25 -11.65 23.27 2.58
CA ALA A 25 -13.10 23.10 2.49
C ALA A 25 -13.54 22.58 1.11
N LEU A 26 -12.92 23.09 0.02
CA LEU A 26 -13.13 22.59 -1.33
C LEU A 26 -12.74 21.11 -1.44
N ARG A 27 -11.55 20.75 -0.97
CA ARG A 27 -11.08 19.36 -0.95
C ARG A 27 -12.08 18.44 -0.21
N LYS A 28 -12.55 18.87 0.97
CA LYS A 28 -13.54 18.12 1.77
C LYS A 28 -14.87 17.99 1.04
N ALA A 29 -15.36 19.08 0.41
CA ALA A 29 -16.59 19.08 -0.35
C ALA A 29 -16.51 18.11 -1.55
N MET A 30 -15.39 18.10 -2.26
CA MET A 30 -15.13 17.17 -3.35
C MET A 30 -15.07 15.72 -2.87
N GLY A 31 -14.27 15.42 -1.86
CA GLY A 31 -14.10 14.07 -1.33
C GLY A 31 -15.39 13.46 -0.78
N LYS A 32 -16.28 14.28 -0.20
CA LYS A 32 -17.58 13.87 0.32
C LYS A 32 -18.73 14.05 -0.68
N LYS A 33 -18.45 14.49 -1.92
CA LYS A 33 -19.44 14.74 -2.99
C LYS A 33 -20.57 15.68 -2.56
N LEU A 34 -20.25 16.72 -1.79
CA LEU A 34 -21.22 17.71 -1.26
C LEU A 34 -21.51 18.75 -2.35
N ARG A 35 -22.46 18.45 -3.23
CA ARG A 35 -22.82 19.29 -4.39
C ARG A 35 -23.18 20.72 -3.98
N ASP A 36 -24.05 20.89 -3.00
CA ASP A 36 -24.47 22.22 -2.52
C ASP A 36 -23.28 23.12 -2.13
N LYS A 37 -22.26 22.54 -1.50
CA LYS A 37 -21.04 23.29 -1.14
C LYS A 37 -20.20 23.62 -2.36
N LEU A 38 -20.10 22.72 -3.31
CA LEU A 38 -19.38 22.96 -4.57
C LEU A 38 -20.05 24.06 -5.39
N ASP A 39 -21.38 24.06 -5.48
CA ASP A 39 -22.16 25.07 -6.20
C ASP A 39 -21.97 26.46 -5.57
N HIS A 40 -21.87 26.55 -4.24
CA HIS A 40 -21.56 27.81 -3.57
C HIS A 40 -20.12 28.30 -3.77
N MET A 41 -19.18 27.40 -3.98
CA MET A 41 -17.74 27.75 -4.13
C MET A 41 -17.37 28.08 -5.57
N LYS A 42 -18.12 27.58 -6.58
CA LYS A 42 -17.88 27.77 -8.00
C LYS A 42 -17.85 29.26 -8.40
N PRO A 43 -18.85 30.09 -8.04
CA PRO A 43 -18.84 31.51 -8.39
C PRO A 43 -17.61 32.24 -7.86
N LYS A 44 -17.21 31.92 -6.62
CA LYS A 44 -16.01 32.51 -6.02
C LYS A 44 -14.73 32.13 -6.78
N PHE A 45 -14.61 30.88 -7.22
CA PHE A 45 -13.47 30.43 -7.99
C PHE A 45 -13.38 31.13 -9.35
N VAL A 46 -14.49 31.23 -10.08
CA VAL A 46 -14.53 31.86 -11.41
C VAL A 46 -14.26 33.36 -11.27
N GLU A 47 -14.88 34.06 -10.31
CA GLU A 47 -14.71 35.49 -10.11
C GLU A 47 -13.30 35.84 -9.61
N GLY A 48 -12.75 35.06 -8.68
CA GLY A 48 -11.36 35.22 -8.22
C GLY A 48 -10.37 35.02 -9.36
N GLY A 49 -10.53 33.98 -10.15
CA GLY A 49 -9.68 33.72 -11.29
C GLY A 49 -9.80 34.80 -12.39
N ARG A 50 -11.00 35.33 -12.62
CA ARG A 50 -11.22 36.45 -13.53
C ARG A 50 -10.47 37.71 -13.07
N LYS A 51 -10.49 38.02 -11.80
CA LYS A 51 -9.73 39.13 -11.21
C LYS A 51 -8.22 38.99 -11.42
N ASN A 52 -7.73 37.76 -11.41
CA ASN A 52 -6.34 37.41 -11.64
C ASN A 52 -5.96 37.34 -13.14
N GLY A 53 -6.86 37.73 -14.04
CA GLY A 53 -6.61 37.81 -15.48
C GLY A 53 -6.80 36.51 -16.26
N HIS A 54 -7.42 35.50 -15.65
CA HIS A 54 -7.72 34.22 -16.31
C HIS A 54 -9.04 34.26 -17.09
N ASP A 55 -9.11 33.55 -18.21
CA ASP A 55 -10.33 33.44 -19.03
C ASP A 55 -11.42 32.68 -18.24
N PRO A 56 -12.62 33.28 -18.02
CA PRO A 56 -13.74 32.64 -17.34
C PRO A 56 -14.15 31.28 -17.93
N LYS A 57 -14.10 31.13 -19.25
CA LYS A 57 -14.42 29.86 -19.92
C LYS A 57 -13.46 28.74 -19.55
N VAL A 58 -12.18 29.09 -19.39
CA VAL A 58 -11.14 28.13 -18.95
C VAL A 58 -11.37 27.75 -17.50
N LEU A 59 -11.68 28.73 -16.62
CA LEU A 59 -11.97 28.48 -15.21
C LEU A 59 -13.21 27.59 -15.01
N GLU A 60 -14.27 27.85 -15.76
CA GLU A 60 -15.49 27.00 -15.74
C GLU A 60 -15.20 25.58 -16.21
N LYS A 61 -14.36 25.43 -17.24
CA LYS A 61 -13.93 24.11 -17.72
C LYS A 61 -13.11 23.37 -16.64
N ILE A 62 -12.15 24.07 -15.99
CA ILE A 62 -11.38 23.49 -14.89
C ILE A 62 -12.31 23.03 -13.78
N TRP A 63 -13.28 23.86 -13.38
CA TRP A 63 -14.25 23.49 -12.34
C TRP A 63 -15.09 22.27 -12.73
N THR A 64 -15.61 22.24 -13.94
CA THR A 64 -16.38 21.09 -14.45
C THR A 64 -15.54 19.81 -14.50
N ASP A 65 -14.26 19.94 -14.87
CA ASP A 65 -13.35 18.79 -14.84
C ASP A 65 -13.08 18.34 -13.40
N TRP A 66 -13.00 19.25 -12.43
CA TRP A 66 -12.90 18.91 -11.01
C TRP A 66 -14.16 18.25 -10.45
N GLU A 67 -15.34 18.67 -10.84
CA GLU A 67 -16.60 18.02 -10.46
C GLU A 67 -16.66 16.56 -10.92
N LYS A 68 -16.23 16.29 -12.16
CA LYS A 68 -16.09 14.92 -12.67
C LYS A 68 -14.99 14.15 -11.93
N PHE A 69 -13.87 14.79 -11.70
CA PHE A 69 -12.71 14.23 -11.00
C PHE A 69 -12.99 13.94 -9.52
N ALA A 70 -13.89 14.67 -8.87
CA ALA A 70 -14.20 14.51 -7.43
C ALA A 70 -14.58 13.09 -7.04
N SER A 71 -15.10 12.29 -7.98
CA SER A 71 -15.41 10.88 -7.74
C SER A 71 -14.17 9.96 -7.72
N TYR A 72 -13.04 10.40 -8.29
CA TYR A 72 -11.82 9.60 -8.48
C TYR A 72 -10.57 10.23 -7.86
N ALA A 73 -10.71 11.40 -7.22
CA ALA A 73 -9.59 12.14 -6.63
C ALA A 73 -8.85 11.30 -5.59
N PHE A 74 -7.56 11.10 -5.79
CA PHE A 74 -6.73 10.30 -4.91
C PHE A 74 -5.87 11.17 -3.99
N ASN A 75 -5.60 10.68 -2.78
CA ASN A 75 -4.73 11.37 -1.82
C ASN A 75 -3.27 11.15 -2.21
N LYS A 76 -2.54 12.22 -2.47
CA LYS A 76 -1.11 12.16 -2.85
C LYS A 76 -0.25 11.57 -1.72
N SER A 77 -0.54 11.92 -0.48
CA SER A 77 0.21 11.40 0.67
C SER A 77 0.09 9.88 0.77
N HIS A 78 -1.12 9.33 0.54
CA HIS A 78 -1.34 7.88 0.48
C HIS A 78 -0.50 7.25 -0.65
N ALA A 79 -0.56 7.80 -1.86
CA ALA A 79 0.22 7.30 -2.99
C ALA A 79 1.73 7.33 -2.69
N THR A 80 2.23 8.41 -2.09
CA THR A 80 3.65 8.55 -1.72
C THR A 80 4.07 7.50 -0.69
N CYS A 81 3.28 7.31 0.38
CA CYS A 81 3.60 6.32 1.40
C CYS A 81 3.60 4.89 0.85
N TYR A 82 2.59 4.53 0.04
CA TYR A 82 2.52 3.19 -0.56
C TYR A 82 3.59 2.98 -1.63
N SER A 83 3.94 4.00 -2.41
CA SER A 83 5.06 3.90 -3.36
C SER A 83 6.39 3.66 -2.64
N TRP A 84 6.59 4.30 -1.48
CA TRP A 84 7.77 4.08 -0.66
C TRP A 84 7.85 2.63 -0.14
N VAL A 85 6.76 2.12 0.43
CA VAL A 85 6.68 0.72 0.89
C VAL A 85 6.86 -0.25 -0.28
N ALA A 86 6.22 0.01 -1.42
CA ALA A 86 6.36 -0.82 -2.63
C ALA A 86 7.81 -0.86 -3.11
N TYR A 87 8.50 0.28 -3.10
CA TYR A 87 9.93 0.32 -3.44
C TYR A 87 10.79 -0.49 -2.46
N GLN A 88 10.54 -0.35 -1.15
CA GLN A 88 11.27 -1.13 -0.14
C GLN A 88 11.05 -2.63 -0.30
N THR A 89 9.82 -3.08 -0.53
CA THR A 89 9.53 -4.50 -0.74
C THR A 89 10.17 -5.02 -2.03
N ALA A 90 10.14 -4.25 -3.11
CA ALA A 90 10.81 -4.59 -4.36
C ALA A 90 12.33 -4.68 -4.19
N TYR A 91 12.93 -3.73 -3.47
CA TYR A 91 14.35 -3.74 -3.16
C TYR A 91 14.76 -4.98 -2.35
N LEU A 92 14.01 -5.32 -1.30
CA LEU A 92 14.27 -6.51 -0.49
C LEU A 92 14.14 -7.78 -1.32
N LYS A 93 13.09 -7.90 -2.14
CA LYS A 93 12.90 -9.06 -3.02
C LYS A 93 14.04 -9.21 -4.04
N ALA A 94 14.58 -8.09 -4.55
CA ALA A 94 15.64 -8.12 -5.56
C ALA A 94 17.03 -8.43 -4.96
N ASN A 95 17.32 -7.97 -3.73
CA ASN A 95 18.66 -8.07 -3.16
C ASN A 95 18.77 -9.16 -2.08
N TYR A 96 17.64 -9.55 -1.45
CA TYR A 96 17.57 -10.56 -0.38
C TYR A 96 16.37 -11.49 -0.62
N PRO A 97 16.31 -12.17 -1.79
CA PRO A 97 15.11 -12.91 -2.20
C PRO A 97 14.70 -14.02 -1.22
N PRO A 98 15.59 -14.90 -0.72
CA PRO A 98 15.19 -15.95 0.21
C PRO A 98 14.60 -15.39 1.52
N GLU A 99 15.26 -14.39 2.12
CA GLU A 99 14.85 -13.76 3.38
C GLU A 99 13.51 -13.03 3.22
N TYR A 100 13.35 -12.32 2.10
CA TYR A 100 12.10 -11.64 1.78
C TYR A 100 10.94 -12.63 1.64
N MET A 101 11.14 -13.71 0.87
CA MET A 101 10.12 -14.73 0.65
C MET A 101 9.77 -15.50 1.92
N ALA A 102 10.77 -15.85 2.74
CA ALA A 102 10.56 -16.46 4.05
C ALA A 102 9.75 -15.55 4.98
N ALA A 103 10.05 -14.25 4.99
CA ALA A 103 9.31 -13.26 5.78
C ALA A 103 7.85 -13.12 5.32
N VAL A 104 7.58 -13.08 4.00
CA VAL A 104 6.24 -12.99 3.43
C VAL A 104 5.43 -14.26 3.74
N MET A 105 6.00 -15.46 3.54
CA MET A 105 5.35 -16.73 3.88
C MET A 105 5.04 -16.81 5.39
N SER A 106 5.92 -16.30 6.24
CA SER A 106 5.73 -16.24 7.69
C SER A 106 4.57 -15.32 8.12
N ARG A 107 4.10 -14.42 7.28
CA ARG A 107 2.89 -13.60 7.52
C ARG A 107 1.60 -14.30 7.11
N SER A 108 1.69 -15.42 6.41
CA SER A 108 0.57 -16.16 5.82
C SER A 108 0.44 -17.59 6.37
N LEU A 109 0.94 -17.86 7.59
CA LEU A 109 0.98 -19.22 8.18
C LEU A 109 -0.38 -19.95 8.16
N SER A 110 -1.48 -19.23 8.30
CA SER A 110 -2.84 -19.79 8.29
C SER A 110 -3.45 -19.94 6.90
N ASN A 111 -2.79 -19.45 5.84
CA ASN A 111 -3.31 -19.45 4.48
C ASN A 111 -2.43 -20.29 3.54
N ILE A 112 -2.71 -21.58 3.49
CA ILE A 112 -1.93 -22.52 2.65
C ILE A 112 -1.99 -22.19 1.17
N THR A 113 -3.08 -21.60 0.69
CA THR A 113 -3.22 -21.21 -0.72
C THR A 113 -2.21 -20.12 -1.10
N ASP A 114 -2.03 -19.14 -0.22
CA ASP A 114 -1.04 -18.08 -0.45
C ASP A 114 0.39 -18.62 -0.29
N ILE A 115 0.63 -19.50 0.68
CA ILE A 115 1.93 -20.18 0.84
C ILE A 115 2.29 -20.94 -0.43
N THR A 116 1.36 -21.69 -1.03
CA THR A 116 1.62 -22.46 -2.27
C THR A 116 2.01 -21.53 -3.41
N LYS A 117 1.31 -20.43 -3.61
CA LYS A 117 1.67 -19.43 -4.64
C LYS A 117 3.08 -18.84 -4.41
N LEU A 118 3.42 -18.57 -3.15
CA LEU A 118 4.74 -18.05 -2.78
C LEU A 118 5.84 -19.10 -3.00
N MET A 119 5.55 -20.38 -2.76
CA MET A 119 6.48 -21.49 -3.08
C MET A 119 6.71 -21.62 -4.59
N ASP A 120 5.66 -21.47 -5.40
CA ASP A 120 5.80 -21.46 -6.88
C ASP A 120 6.66 -20.27 -7.34
N GLU A 121 6.51 -19.11 -6.72
CA GLU A 121 7.36 -17.94 -6.98
C GLU A 121 8.82 -18.21 -6.57
N CYS A 122 9.06 -18.80 -5.40
CA CYS A 122 10.39 -19.22 -4.96
C CYS A 122 11.04 -20.13 -5.98
N LYS A 123 10.32 -21.13 -6.47
CA LYS A 123 10.78 -22.07 -7.49
C LYS A 123 11.17 -21.35 -8.80
N ALA A 124 10.34 -20.37 -9.22
CA ALA A 124 10.65 -19.57 -10.41
C ALA A 124 11.90 -18.70 -10.24
N MET A 125 12.22 -18.31 -9.00
CA MET A 125 13.42 -17.56 -8.63
C MET A 125 14.64 -18.45 -8.37
N GLY A 126 14.53 -19.78 -8.50
CA GLY A 126 15.61 -20.74 -8.23
C GLY A 126 15.87 -20.99 -6.73
N ILE A 127 14.92 -20.63 -5.85
CA ILE A 127 15.01 -20.83 -4.40
C ILE A 127 14.26 -22.10 -4.05
N GLN A 128 14.92 -23.05 -3.37
CA GLN A 128 14.28 -24.26 -2.91
C GLN A 128 13.45 -23.97 -1.64
N THR A 129 12.31 -24.65 -1.55
CA THR A 129 11.50 -24.65 -0.31
C THR A 129 11.54 -26.06 0.26
N LEU A 130 12.23 -26.23 1.38
CA LEU A 130 12.42 -27.50 2.06
C LEU A 130 11.22 -27.80 2.97
N GLY A 131 10.82 -29.05 3.04
CA GLY A 131 9.71 -29.51 3.89
C GLY A 131 9.93 -29.22 5.38
N PRO A 132 8.89 -29.36 6.22
CA PRO A 132 9.04 -29.22 7.64
C PRO A 132 9.95 -30.33 8.22
N ASP A 133 10.83 -29.96 9.13
CA ASP A 133 11.73 -30.83 9.86
C ASP A 133 11.74 -30.48 11.34
N VAL A 134 11.58 -31.47 12.22
CA VAL A 134 11.47 -31.23 13.68
C VAL A 134 12.75 -30.71 14.31
N ASN A 135 13.91 -30.91 13.69
CA ASN A 135 15.21 -30.47 14.20
C ASN A 135 15.63 -29.12 13.63
N GLU A 136 15.15 -28.76 12.43
CA GLU A 136 15.60 -27.57 11.72
C GLU A 136 14.52 -26.47 11.61
N SER A 137 13.23 -26.88 11.58
CA SER A 137 12.16 -25.93 11.36
C SER A 137 11.84 -25.13 12.61
N ASN A 138 11.76 -23.82 12.46
CA ASN A 138 11.20 -22.91 13.45
C ASN A 138 9.67 -22.79 13.30
N LEU A 139 9.02 -22.03 14.16
CA LEU A 139 7.59 -21.69 14.03
C LEU A 139 7.31 -21.01 12.68
N LYS A 140 8.19 -20.09 12.29
CA LYS A 140 8.13 -19.33 11.04
C LYS A 140 9.06 -19.94 9.99
N PHE A 141 8.86 -19.57 8.73
CA PHE A 141 9.80 -19.88 7.65
C PHE A 141 11.15 -19.20 7.93
N THR A 142 12.22 -19.93 7.70
CA THR A 142 13.60 -19.45 7.90
C THR A 142 14.47 -19.77 6.68
N VAL A 143 15.56 -19.05 6.52
CA VAL A 143 16.55 -19.33 5.47
C VAL A 143 17.69 -20.11 6.10
N ASN A 144 18.14 -21.20 5.46
CA ASN A 144 19.29 -21.96 5.89
C ASN A 144 20.61 -21.38 5.33
N HIS A 145 21.73 -22.03 5.61
CA HIS A 145 23.05 -21.59 5.15
C HIS A 145 23.22 -21.68 3.61
N ASP A 146 22.48 -22.53 2.96
CA ASP A 146 22.55 -22.74 1.50
C ASP A 146 21.66 -21.73 0.72
N GLY A 147 20.90 -20.88 1.44
CA GLY A 147 19.97 -19.93 0.86
C GLY A 147 18.59 -20.51 0.55
N ASP A 148 18.29 -21.73 0.99
CA ASP A 148 17.01 -22.37 0.85
C ASP A 148 16.05 -22.00 1.98
N ILE A 149 14.75 -22.04 1.72
CA ILE A 149 13.73 -21.71 2.69
C ILE A 149 13.23 -22.98 3.38
N ARG A 150 13.41 -23.08 4.70
CA ARG A 150 12.86 -24.14 5.54
C ARG A 150 11.42 -23.82 5.91
N PHE A 151 10.52 -24.79 5.71
CA PHE A 151 9.10 -24.66 6.02
C PHE A 151 8.86 -24.48 7.52
N GLY A 152 8.05 -23.48 7.89
CA GLY A 152 7.70 -23.19 9.28
C GLY A 152 6.68 -24.16 9.85
N LEU A 153 6.92 -24.68 11.06
CA LEU A 153 6.00 -25.61 11.72
C LEU A 153 4.61 -25.01 11.99
N GLY A 154 4.52 -23.68 12.15
CA GLY A 154 3.26 -22.96 12.31
C GLY A 154 2.33 -22.99 11.09
N ALA A 155 2.85 -23.34 9.91
CA ALA A 155 2.05 -23.51 8.70
C ALA A 155 1.59 -24.97 8.48
N VAL A 156 2.03 -25.91 9.31
CA VAL A 156 1.61 -27.31 9.23
C VAL A 156 0.21 -27.48 9.85
N LYS A 157 -0.70 -28.07 9.09
CA LYS A 157 -2.07 -28.29 9.56
C LYS A 157 -2.09 -29.12 10.86
N GLY A 158 -2.75 -28.60 11.89
CA GLY A 158 -2.89 -29.30 13.18
C GLY A 158 -1.75 -29.02 14.17
N VAL A 159 -0.71 -28.28 13.79
CA VAL A 159 0.34 -27.82 14.70
C VAL A 159 -0.07 -26.47 15.28
N GLY A 160 -0.30 -26.42 16.59
CA GLY A 160 -0.58 -25.18 17.31
C GLY A 160 0.70 -24.39 17.60
N GLU A 161 0.64 -23.08 17.54
CA GLU A 161 1.79 -22.20 17.85
C GLU A 161 2.40 -22.47 19.22
N ALA A 162 1.57 -22.83 20.21
CA ALA A 162 2.04 -23.14 21.56
C ALA A 162 2.79 -24.49 21.68
N ALA A 163 2.57 -25.41 20.74
CA ALA A 163 3.23 -26.72 20.76
C ALA A 163 4.67 -26.66 20.20
N VAL A 164 4.95 -25.71 19.32
CA VAL A 164 6.27 -25.62 18.67
C VAL A 164 7.41 -25.29 19.65
N PRO A 165 7.29 -24.35 20.60
CA PRO A 165 8.35 -24.11 21.59
C PRO A 165 8.60 -25.32 22.49
N VAL A 166 7.55 -26.12 22.79
CA VAL A 166 7.68 -27.32 23.61
C VAL A 166 8.46 -28.41 22.87
N SER A 167 8.31 -28.54 21.54
CA SER A 167 9.07 -29.50 20.76
C SER A 167 10.57 -29.25 20.81
N TYR A 168 11.02 -27.99 20.83
CA TYR A 168 12.44 -27.64 20.94
C TYR A 168 13.07 -28.09 22.26
N THR A 169 12.31 -28.11 23.35
CA THR A 169 12.81 -28.50 24.66
C THR A 169 12.81 -30.02 24.88
N HIS A 170 12.04 -30.76 24.10
CA HIS A 170 11.85 -32.21 24.28
C HIS A 170 12.40 -33.06 23.14
N LEU A 171 12.50 -32.52 21.91
CA LEU A 171 12.97 -33.27 20.75
C LEU A 171 14.48 -33.07 20.46
N THR A 172 15.08 -32.02 20.98
CA THR A 172 16.53 -31.80 20.91
C THR A 172 17.26 -32.45 22.09
N LEU A 173 16.97 -33.70 22.41
CA LEU A 173 17.80 -34.46 23.31
C LEU A 173 19.11 -34.81 22.60
N PRO A 174 20.30 -34.53 23.24
CA PRO A 174 21.59 -34.97 22.68
C PRO A 174 21.58 -36.48 22.61
N THR A 175 21.86 -37.01 21.42
CA THR A 175 22.28 -38.41 21.21
C THR A 175 23.63 -38.65 21.80
#